data_3dd6022762b2065d69fa6124563a11bb
#
_entry.id   3dd6022762b2065d69fa6124563a11bb
#
_cell.length_a   1.000
_cell.length_b   1.000
_cell.length_c   1.000
_cell.angle_alpha   90.00
_cell.angle_beta   90.00
_cell.angle_gamma   90.00
#
_symmetry.space_group_name_H-M   'P 1'
#
loop_
_entity.id
_entity.type
_entity.pdbx_description
1 polymer ?
#
loop_
_entity_poly.entity_id
_entity_poly.type
_entity_poly.pdbx_seq_one_letter_code
_entity_poly.pdbx_strand_id
1 'polypeptide(L)'
;MRHFCTPKEGENVKNDEIKLLRGNCLELAEQIPDGSIDMVLCDPPYGVTDCRWDSVLPFDAMWRMYERVVKANGAIALLSSQPFTTRLIHSNICQYRYTWYWVKNIKTGHVFAKVQPMRQVEEVCIFYRKKPLYQPQGLVKLEREIIHRKQAQADAVYRLDKRANASVQRYGNYPSNVLRFDVDSGKNRVHPSQKLVALLEYLIRTYTRPGETVLDNCMGSGSTGVACVHTGRRFIGMEQDEQYFAVAERRIAEAAEAAA
;
A
#
# COMPACT_ATOMS: atom_id res chain seq x y z
N MET A 1 4.24 -41.30 -33.28
CA MET A 1 3.40 -40.15 -33.63
C MET A 1 3.02 -39.42 -32.36
N ARG A 2 3.62 -38.27 -32.11
CA ARG A 2 3.27 -37.42 -30.95
C ARG A 2 2.34 -36.35 -31.46
N HIS A 3 1.09 -36.34 -30.96
CA HIS A 3 0.12 -35.28 -31.26
C HIS A 3 0.54 -34.03 -30.50
N PHE A 4 0.95 -33.01 -31.24
CA PHE A 4 1.00 -31.63 -30.76
C PHE A 4 -0.41 -31.09 -30.65
N CYS A 5 -0.82 -30.78 -29.42
CA CYS A 5 -2.05 -30.06 -29.15
C CYS A 5 -1.77 -28.56 -29.38
N THR A 6 -2.32 -27.99 -30.42
CA THR A 6 -2.31 -26.55 -30.68
C THR A 6 -3.19 -25.84 -29.66
N PRO A 7 -2.76 -24.72 -29.06
CA PRO A 7 -3.62 -23.90 -28.21
C PRO A 7 -4.74 -23.29 -29.06
N LYS A 8 -5.98 -23.33 -28.53
CA LYS A 8 -7.12 -22.64 -29.13
C LYS A 8 -6.88 -21.12 -29.02
N GLU A 9 -6.94 -20.44 -30.15
CA GLU A 9 -7.02 -18.99 -30.25
C GLU A 9 -8.32 -18.50 -29.58
N GLY A 10 -8.20 -17.51 -28.67
CA GLY A 10 -9.35 -16.75 -28.19
C GLY A 10 -9.59 -16.68 -26.69
N GLU A 11 -8.63 -16.98 -25.80
CA GLU A 11 -8.77 -16.60 -24.40
C GLU A 11 -8.19 -15.20 -24.17
N ASN A 12 -9.09 -14.27 -23.84
CA ASN A 12 -8.79 -12.89 -23.48
C ASN A 12 -7.95 -12.86 -22.18
N VAL A 13 -6.64 -12.74 -22.29
CA VAL A 13 -5.66 -12.70 -21.19
C VAL A 13 -5.86 -11.50 -20.24
N LYS A 14 -6.77 -10.59 -20.56
CA LYS A 14 -7.01 -9.34 -19.78
C LYS A 14 -7.93 -9.49 -18.56
N ASN A 15 -8.60 -10.59 -18.35
CA ASN A 15 -9.63 -10.72 -17.28
C ASN A 15 -9.12 -11.28 -15.95
N ASP A 16 -7.90 -11.81 -15.89
CA ASP A 16 -7.32 -12.40 -14.65
C ASP A 16 -6.51 -11.41 -13.80
N GLU A 17 -6.27 -10.18 -14.29
CA GLU A 17 -5.39 -9.22 -13.60
C GLU A 17 -6.09 -8.37 -12.55
N ILE A 18 -7.40 -8.11 -12.72
CA ILE A 18 -8.21 -7.27 -11.82
C ILE A 18 -9.43 -8.05 -11.35
N LYS A 19 -9.52 -8.27 -10.05
CA LYS A 19 -10.67 -8.93 -9.41
C LYS A 19 -11.32 -7.98 -8.42
N LEU A 20 -12.60 -7.63 -8.67
CA LEU A 20 -13.38 -6.78 -7.77
C LEU A 20 -14.49 -7.62 -7.12
N LEU A 21 -14.64 -7.49 -5.81
CA LEU A 21 -15.57 -8.27 -4.99
C LEU A 21 -16.44 -7.32 -4.17
N ARG A 22 -17.76 -7.41 -4.31
CA ARG A 22 -18.71 -6.61 -3.52
C ARG A 22 -19.19 -7.36 -2.30
N GLY A 23 -18.99 -6.80 -1.10
CA GLY A 23 -19.48 -7.36 0.16
C GLY A 23 -18.51 -7.15 1.32
N ASN A 24 -18.80 -7.88 2.40
CA ASN A 24 -17.97 -7.86 3.60
C ASN A 24 -16.59 -8.49 3.32
N CYS A 25 -15.53 -7.72 3.52
CA CYS A 25 -14.17 -8.14 3.18
C CYS A 25 -13.69 -9.36 3.99
N LEU A 26 -14.15 -9.54 5.22
CA LEU A 26 -13.78 -10.70 6.05
C LEU A 26 -14.39 -12.00 5.51
N GLU A 27 -15.61 -11.94 4.95
CA GLU A 27 -16.27 -13.09 4.32
C GLU A 27 -15.70 -13.35 2.91
N LEU A 28 -15.53 -12.29 2.13
CA LEU A 28 -14.99 -12.38 0.77
C LEU A 28 -13.54 -12.87 0.74
N ALA A 29 -12.78 -12.61 1.80
CA ALA A 29 -11.40 -13.07 1.91
C ALA A 29 -11.29 -14.60 1.82
N GLU A 30 -12.30 -15.37 2.21
CA GLU A 30 -12.31 -16.84 2.08
C GLU A 30 -12.12 -17.31 0.64
N GLN A 31 -12.42 -16.46 -0.34
CA GLN A 31 -12.21 -16.72 -1.77
C GLN A 31 -10.77 -16.46 -2.24
N ILE A 32 -9.91 -15.90 -1.36
CA ILE A 32 -8.51 -15.62 -1.68
C ILE A 32 -7.68 -16.82 -1.22
N PRO A 33 -6.86 -17.42 -2.10
CA PRO A 33 -5.97 -18.51 -1.72
C PRO A 33 -4.93 -18.07 -0.68
N ASP A 34 -4.56 -18.99 0.20
CA ASP A 34 -3.52 -18.77 1.21
C ASP A 34 -2.18 -18.36 0.58
N GLY A 35 -1.52 -17.38 1.14
CA GLY A 35 -0.20 -16.94 0.70
C GLY A 35 -0.13 -16.50 -0.76
N SER A 36 -1.22 -15.96 -1.32
CA SER A 36 -1.28 -15.51 -2.72
C SER A 36 -1.01 -14.01 -2.90
N ILE A 37 -1.10 -13.22 -1.84
CA ILE A 37 -0.99 -11.76 -1.88
C ILE A 37 0.46 -11.33 -1.61
N ASP A 38 1.02 -10.51 -2.50
CA ASP A 38 2.35 -9.93 -2.37
C ASP A 38 2.35 -8.68 -1.50
N MET A 39 1.28 -7.87 -1.59
CA MET A 39 1.13 -6.66 -0.81
C MET A 39 -0.33 -6.41 -0.45
N VAL A 40 -0.58 -6.03 0.80
CA VAL A 40 -1.80 -5.32 1.18
C VAL A 40 -1.50 -3.82 1.15
N LEU A 41 -2.33 -3.05 0.44
CA LEU A 41 -2.32 -1.59 0.47
C LEU A 41 -3.75 -1.11 0.66
N CYS A 42 -4.08 -0.74 1.89
CA CYS A 42 -5.46 -0.47 2.29
C CYS A 42 -5.57 0.80 3.12
N ASP A 43 -6.67 1.51 2.93
CA ASP A 43 -7.13 2.61 3.78
C ASP A 43 -8.35 2.12 4.58
N PRO A 44 -8.14 1.42 5.70
CA PRO A 44 -9.24 0.87 6.47
C PRO A 44 -10.07 1.98 7.12
N PRO A 45 -11.35 1.74 7.46
CA PRO A 45 -12.16 2.72 8.20
C PRO A 45 -11.59 2.97 9.60
N TYR A 46 -11.53 4.25 10.01
CA TYR A 46 -10.90 4.66 11.27
C TYR A 46 -11.88 4.77 12.44
N GLY A 47 -13.20 4.79 12.16
CA GLY A 47 -14.25 5.02 13.17
C GLY A 47 -14.22 6.43 13.76
N VAL A 48 -13.94 7.43 12.94
CA VAL A 48 -13.84 8.85 13.35
C VAL A 48 -14.91 9.73 12.73
N THR A 49 -15.79 9.16 11.92
CA THR A 49 -16.92 9.85 11.27
C THR A 49 -18.24 9.15 11.59
N ASP A 50 -19.35 9.87 11.46
CA ASP A 50 -20.70 9.31 11.64
C ASP A 50 -21.20 8.53 10.39
N CYS A 51 -20.33 8.28 9.42
CA CYS A 51 -20.67 7.53 8.23
C CYS A 51 -20.82 6.04 8.54
N ARG A 52 -21.88 5.40 8.02
CA ARG A 52 -22.17 3.97 8.25
C ARG A 52 -21.02 3.06 7.82
N TRP A 53 -20.24 3.46 6.83
CA TRP A 53 -19.08 2.70 6.33
C TRP A 53 -17.81 2.89 7.18
N ASP A 54 -17.76 3.90 8.07
CA ASP A 54 -16.58 4.16 8.92
C ASP A 54 -16.62 3.33 10.22
N SER A 55 -16.93 2.07 10.12
CA SER A 55 -16.88 1.13 11.24
C SER A 55 -15.54 0.41 11.25
N VAL A 56 -14.78 0.56 12.32
CA VAL A 56 -13.46 -0.08 12.47
C VAL A 56 -13.58 -1.59 12.33
N LEU A 57 -12.80 -2.16 11.44
CA LEU A 57 -12.68 -3.62 11.33
C LEU A 57 -12.14 -4.22 12.64
N PRO A 58 -12.71 -5.33 13.14
CA PRO A 58 -12.13 -6.02 14.30
C PRO A 58 -10.69 -6.43 14.00
N PHE A 59 -9.73 -5.86 14.74
CA PHE A 59 -8.31 -6.07 14.46
C PHE A 59 -7.91 -7.54 14.43
N ASP A 60 -8.41 -8.35 15.37
CA ASP A 60 -8.10 -9.78 15.40
C ASP A 60 -8.54 -10.51 14.14
N ALA A 61 -9.73 -10.21 13.62
CA ALA A 61 -10.22 -10.79 12.37
C ALA A 61 -9.42 -10.30 11.16
N MET A 62 -9.13 -9.00 11.10
CA MET A 62 -8.30 -8.39 10.06
C MET A 62 -6.90 -9.01 10.02
N TRP A 63 -6.24 -9.16 11.17
CA TRP A 63 -4.90 -9.73 11.21
C TRP A 63 -4.90 -11.22 10.86
N ARG A 64 -5.88 -12.02 11.33
CA ARG A 64 -6.02 -13.44 10.90
C ARG A 64 -6.19 -13.54 9.37
N MET A 65 -7.00 -12.68 8.78
CA MET A 65 -7.16 -12.61 7.33
C MET A 65 -5.83 -12.34 6.63
N TYR A 66 -5.11 -11.29 7.04
CA TYR A 66 -3.82 -10.96 6.44
C TYR A 66 -2.76 -12.04 6.64
N GLU A 67 -2.71 -12.66 7.82
CA GLU A 67 -1.77 -13.76 8.10
C GLU A 67 -1.99 -14.97 7.19
N ARG A 68 -3.23 -15.24 6.81
CA ARG A 68 -3.57 -16.32 5.88
C ARG A 68 -3.24 -15.95 4.43
N VAL A 69 -3.73 -14.82 3.94
CA VAL A 69 -3.67 -14.51 2.50
C VAL A 69 -2.34 -13.91 2.04
N VAL A 70 -1.60 -13.22 2.93
CA VAL A 70 -0.34 -12.55 2.57
C VAL A 70 0.83 -13.52 2.61
N LYS A 71 1.65 -13.50 1.58
CA LYS A 71 2.90 -14.28 1.51
C LYS A 71 3.79 -14.00 2.74
N ALA A 72 4.63 -14.96 3.12
CA ALA A 72 5.51 -14.81 4.28
C ALA A 72 6.41 -13.56 4.21
N ASN A 73 6.82 -13.17 3.00
CA ASN A 73 7.60 -11.99 2.67
C ASN A 73 6.78 -10.90 1.98
N GLY A 74 5.47 -10.93 2.10
CA GLY A 74 4.60 -9.86 1.62
C GLY A 74 4.61 -8.66 2.56
N ALA A 75 4.34 -7.48 2.02
CA ALA A 75 4.23 -6.23 2.79
C ALA A 75 2.76 -5.92 3.09
N ILE A 76 2.50 -5.35 4.27
CA ILE A 76 1.19 -4.82 4.65
C ILE A 76 1.39 -3.33 4.93
N ALA A 77 0.81 -2.49 4.08
CA ALA A 77 0.84 -1.03 4.18
C ALA A 77 -0.57 -0.52 4.45
N LEU A 78 -0.79 0.00 5.65
CA LEU A 78 -2.10 0.49 6.08
C LEU A 78 -2.03 2.00 6.28
N LEU A 79 -2.86 2.72 5.53
CA LEU A 79 -3.05 4.15 5.75
C LEU A 79 -3.74 4.35 7.10
N SER A 80 -3.39 5.43 7.78
CA SER A 80 -3.90 5.70 9.12
C SER A 80 -3.76 7.17 9.49
N SER A 81 -4.46 7.58 10.55
CA SER A 81 -4.37 8.89 11.19
C SER A 81 -4.63 8.75 12.68
N GLN A 82 -3.99 9.59 13.50
CA GLN A 82 -4.20 9.55 14.94
C GLN A 82 -5.67 9.89 15.33
N PRO A 83 -6.25 9.23 16.35
CA PRO A 83 -5.65 8.26 17.28
C PRO A 83 -5.70 6.80 16.77
N PHE A 84 -6.30 6.54 15.61
CA PHE A 84 -6.42 5.20 15.04
C PHE A 84 -5.05 4.54 14.82
N THR A 85 -4.04 5.28 14.36
CA THR A 85 -2.67 4.79 14.15
C THR A 85 -2.10 4.12 15.39
N THR A 86 -2.25 4.75 16.58
CA THR A 86 -1.76 4.17 17.83
C THR A 86 -2.43 2.83 18.13
N ARG A 87 -3.75 2.72 17.96
CA ARG A 87 -4.50 1.48 18.16
C ARG A 87 -4.08 0.40 17.15
N LEU A 88 -3.91 0.78 15.89
CA LEU A 88 -3.48 -0.10 14.80
C LEU A 88 -2.08 -0.69 15.09
N ILE A 89 -1.11 0.15 15.45
CA ILE A 89 0.25 -0.31 15.78
C ILE A 89 0.22 -1.23 17.01
N HIS A 90 -0.50 -0.84 18.05
CA HIS A 90 -0.62 -1.66 19.27
C HIS A 90 -1.22 -3.03 19.00
N SER A 91 -2.21 -3.12 18.10
CA SER A 91 -2.90 -4.38 17.77
C SER A 91 -1.98 -5.43 17.13
N ASN A 92 -0.84 -5.03 16.55
CA ASN A 92 0.15 -5.97 15.99
C ASN A 92 1.59 -5.42 16.06
N ILE A 93 2.01 -5.03 17.25
CA ILE A 93 3.34 -4.46 17.50
C ILE A 93 4.48 -5.40 17.09
N CYS A 94 4.25 -6.73 17.13
CA CYS A 94 5.26 -7.73 16.74
C CYS A 94 5.61 -7.67 15.24
N GLN A 95 4.67 -7.31 14.39
CA GLN A 95 4.87 -7.22 12.94
C GLN A 95 5.09 -5.77 12.47
N TYR A 96 4.77 -4.77 13.30
CA TYR A 96 5.05 -3.36 12.97
C TYR A 96 6.55 -3.13 12.77
N ARG A 97 6.90 -2.31 11.76
CA ARG A 97 8.30 -2.02 11.43
C ARG A 97 8.62 -0.55 11.41
N TYR A 98 7.88 0.24 10.65
CA TYR A 98 8.05 1.69 10.52
C TYR A 98 6.84 2.34 9.90
N THR A 99 6.81 3.67 9.91
CA THR A 99 5.76 4.49 9.33
C THR A 99 6.34 5.41 8.28
N TRP A 100 5.67 5.50 7.12
CA TRP A 100 5.82 6.60 6.19
C TRP A 100 4.87 7.73 6.60
N TYR A 101 5.34 8.96 6.51
CA TYR A 101 4.59 10.17 6.81
C TYR A 101 4.28 10.91 5.51
N TRP A 102 3.03 10.87 5.06
CA TRP A 102 2.59 11.62 3.91
C TRP A 102 2.23 13.04 4.31
N VAL A 103 3.06 14.01 3.88
CA VAL A 103 2.83 15.44 4.08
C VAL A 103 2.06 15.98 2.88
N LYS A 104 0.84 16.47 3.14
CA LYS A 104 -0.05 17.05 2.13
C LYS A 104 0.25 18.54 1.94
N ASN A 105 -0.07 19.08 0.75
CA ASN A 105 -0.03 20.51 0.48
C ASN A 105 -1.16 21.30 1.16
N ILE A 106 -2.26 20.63 1.55
CA ILE A 106 -3.41 21.22 2.23
C ILE A 106 -3.50 20.78 3.69
N LYS A 107 -4.02 21.66 4.52
CA LYS A 107 -4.30 21.40 5.93
C LYS A 107 -5.77 21.08 6.12
N THR A 108 -6.09 20.16 7.03
CA THR A 108 -7.47 19.76 7.38
C THR A 108 -7.77 20.00 8.86
N GLY A 109 -9.05 20.06 9.22
CA GLY A 109 -9.47 20.29 10.61
C GLY A 109 -9.61 21.77 10.99
N HIS A 110 -9.94 22.64 10.03
CA HIS A 110 -10.12 24.08 10.24
C HIS A 110 -11.09 24.43 11.37
N VAL A 111 -12.16 23.64 11.55
CA VAL A 111 -13.15 23.83 12.63
C VAL A 111 -12.49 23.85 14.02
N PHE A 112 -11.40 23.12 14.20
CA PHE A 112 -10.65 23.02 15.46
C PHE A 112 -9.41 23.91 15.51
N ALA A 113 -9.15 24.76 14.50
CA ALA A 113 -7.89 25.50 14.37
C ALA A 113 -7.62 26.50 15.53
N LYS A 114 -8.65 26.85 16.32
CA LYS A 114 -8.50 27.72 17.51
C LYS A 114 -8.07 26.98 18.78
N VAL A 115 -8.17 25.63 18.80
CA VAL A 115 -7.94 24.81 20.00
C VAL A 115 -6.88 23.73 19.81
N GLN A 116 -6.54 23.42 18.55
CA GLN A 116 -5.49 22.48 18.22
C GLN A 116 -4.88 22.77 16.84
N PRO A 117 -3.64 22.28 16.56
CA PRO A 117 -3.04 22.43 15.23
C PRO A 117 -3.87 21.74 14.14
N MET A 118 -3.91 22.35 12.96
CA MET A 118 -4.50 21.72 11.77
C MET A 118 -3.65 20.53 11.32
N ARG A 119 -4.30 19.46 10.87
CA ARG A 119 -3.63 18.25 10.40
C ARG A 119 -3.14 18.42 8.95
N GLN A 120 -1.89 18.06 8.70
CA GLN A 120 -1.26 18.10 7.38
C GLN A 120 -0.59 16.77 7.01
N VAL A 121 -0.50 15.85 7.96
CA VAL A 121 0.18 14.59 7.81
C VAL A 121 -0.82 13.43 7.93
N GLU A 122 -0.70 12.45 7.03
CA GLU A 122 -1.26 11.12 7.19
C GLU A 122 -0.14 10.10 7.28
N GLU A 123 -0.41 8.98 7.88
CA GLU A 123 0.55 7.93 8.20
C GLU A 123 0.27 6.70 7.34
N VAL A 124 1.34 5.99 6.91
CA VAL A 124 1.23 4.66 6.30
C VAL A 124 2.08 3.71 7.12
N CYS A 125 1.41 2.90 7.92
CA CYS A 125 2.05 1.94 8.81
C CYS A 125 2.45 0.68 8.05
N ILE A 126 3.72 0.27 8.16
CA ILE A 126 4.26 -0.90 7.48
C ILE A 126 4.44 -2.05 8.46
N PHE A 127 3.84 -3.19 8.09
CA PHE A 127 3.92 -4.44 8.84
C PHE A 127 4.41 -5.55 7.93
N TYR A 128 5.18 -6.49 8.47
CA TYR A 128 5.55 -7.73 7.79
C TYR A 128 6.11 -8.78 8.74
N ARG A 129 5.95 -10.06 8.38
CA ARG A 129 6.51 -11.21 9.10
C ARG A 129 7.99 -11.40 8.78
N LYS A 130 8.31 -11.53 7.49
CA LYS A 130 9.69 -11.60 6.97
C LYS A 130 9.94 -10.41 6.07
N LYS A 131 11.20 -9.96 5.98
CA LYS A 131 11.60 -8.81 5.18
C LYS A 131 11.05 -8.92 3.74
N PRO A 132 10.18 -7.99 3.32
CA PRO A 132 9.62 -7.97 1.97
C PRO A 132 10.62 -7.45 0.95
N LEU A 133 10.22 -7.46 -0.32
CA LEU A 133 10.86 -6.64 -1.33
C LEU A 133 10.84 -5.17 -0.86
N TYR A 134 11.96 -4.50 -1.05
CA TYR A 134 12.07 -3.06 -0.86
C TYR A 134 12.88 -2.46 -2.00
N GLN A 135 12.25 -1.69 -2.85
CA GLN A 135 12.84 -1.00 -3.99
C GLN A 135 12.83 0.51 -3.70
N PRO A 136 13.93 1.08 -3.17
CA PRO A 136 13.98 2.51 -2.91
C PRO A 136 13.83 3.29 -4.20
N GLN A 137 12.90 4.25 -4.21
CA GLN A 137 12.62 5.08 -5.37
C GLN A 137 13.51 6.33 -5.39
N GLY A 138 13.79 6.86 -6.59
CA GLY A 138 14.51 8.13 -6.75
C GLY A 138 16.02 8.06 -6.51
N LEU A 139 16.61 6.85 -6.53
CA LEU A 139 18.06 6.71 -6.36
C LEU A 139 18.83 7.39 -7.51
N VAL A 140 19.91 8.08 -7.16
CA VAL A 140 20.85 8.66 -8.11
C VAL A 140 22.18 7.91 -8.00
N LYS A 141 22.70 7.40 -9.12
CA LYS A 141 23.99 6.74 -9.15
C LYS A 141 25.10 7.77 -8.86
N LEU A 142 25.97 7.44 -7.94
CA LEU A 142 27.11 8.31 -7.59
C LEU A 142 28.18 8.21 -8.70
N GLU A 143 28.84 9.31 -8.99
CA GLU A 143 30.01 9.34 -9.90
C GLU A 143 31.16 8.50 -9.38
N ARG A 144 31.33 8.46 -8.06
CA ARG A 144 32.33 7.65 -7.35
C ARG A 144 31.70 6.88 -6.22
N GLU A 145 32.11 5.64 -6.04
CA GLU A 145 31.69 4.82 -4.91
C GLU A 145 32.25 5.39 -3.59
N ILE A 146 31.39 5.45 -2.56
CA ILE A 146 31.80 5.87 -1.22
C ILE A 146 31.99 4.62 -0.37
N ILE A 147 33.19 4.42 0.16
CA ILE A 147 33.51 3.31 1.04
C ILE A 147 33.39 3.79 2.50
N HIS A 148 32.37 3.32 3.18
CA HIS A 148 32.18 3.56 4.61
C HIS A 148 32.96 2.49 5.39
N ARG A 149 34.08 2.88 5.99
CA ARG A 149 34.83 2.01 6.91
C ARG A 149 34.16 2.01 8.27
N LYS A 150 34.18 0.87 8.95
CA LYS A 150 33.64 0.72 10.29
C LYS A 150 34.38 1.66 11.26
N GLN A 151 33.63 2.49 11.98
CA GLN A 151 34.20 3.28 13.10
C GLN A 151 33.81 2.56 14.40
N ALA A 152 34.79 2.22 15.22
CA ALA A 152 34.60 1.44 16.45
C ALA A 152 33.60 2.09 17.45
N GLN A 153 33.46 3.41 17.42
CA GLN A 153 32.50 4.14 18.27
C GLN A 153 31.01 4.02 17.84
N ALA A 154 30.73 3.79 16.55
CA ALA A 154 29.35 3.66 16.08
C ALA A 154 28.70 2.34 16.51
N ASP A 155 29.51 1.32 16.78
CA ASP A 155 29.04 -0.02 17.18
C ASP A 155 28.41 -0.05 18.59
N ALA A 156 28.75 0.89 19.46
CA ALA A 156 28.24 0.97 20.83
C ALA A 156 26.81 1.51 20.89
N VAL A 157 26.42 2.35 19.92
CA VAL A 157 25.09 3.01 19.87
C VAL A 157 24.12 2.22 18.98
N TYR A 158 24.61 1.67 17.88
CA TYR A 158 23.78 0.91 16.93
C TYR A 158 24.18 -0.56 16.99
N ARG A 159 23.19 -1.47 17.15
CA ARG A 159 23.37 -2.93 17.05
C ARG A 159 23.66 -3.33 15.59
N LEU A 160 24.78 -2.86 15.04
CA LEU A 160 25.20 -3.20 13.70
C LEU A 160 25.80 -4.61 13.65
N ASP A 161 25.62 -5.29 12.50
CA ASP A 161 26.22 -6.61 12.31
C ASP A 161 27.76 -6.49 12.42
N LYS A 162 28.33 -7.12 13.44
CA LYS A 162 29.77 -7.11 13.72
C LYS A 162 30.62 -7.74 12.60
N ARG A 163 29.99 -8.40 11.62
CA ARG A 163 30.67 -9.09 10.50
C ARG A 163 30.98 -8.19 9.31
N ALA A 164 30.35 -7.02 9.20
CA ALA A 164 30.59 -6.11 8.08
C ALA A 164 31.77 -5.20 8.37
N ASN A 165 32.89 -5.42 7.68
CA ASN A 165 34.11 -4.59 7.85
C ASN A 165 34.06 -3.26 7.09
N ALA A 166 33.28 -3.18 6.02
CA ALA A 166 33.04 -1.98 5.22
C ALA A 166 31.73 -2.12 4.44
N SER A 167 31.08 -0.98 4.13
CA SER A 167 29.97 -0.94 3.17
C SER A 167 30.33 0.01 2.03
N VAL A 168 29.90 -0.37 0.82
CA VAL A 168 30.10 0.42 -0.40
C VAL A 168 28.78 1.05 -0.80
N GLN A 169 28.74 2.37 -0.82
CA GLN A 169 27.58 3.12 -1.29
C GLN A 169 27.78 3.50 -2.76
N ARG A 170 26.90 3.02 -3.63
CA ARG A 170 26.91 3.26 -5.09
C ARG A 170 25.85 4.25 -5.52
N TYR A 171 24.87 4.48 -4.68
CA TYR A 171 23.74 5.36 -4.95
C TYR A 171 23.57 6.39 -3.85
N GLY A 172 23.18 7.58 -4.22
CA GLY A 172 22.69 8.62 -3.33
C GLY A 172 21.18 8.75 -3.39
N ASN A 173 20.65 9.76 -2.69
CA ASN A 173 19.24 10.10 -2.68
C ASN A 173 18.31 8.93 -2.23
N TYR A 174 18.75 8.18 -1.21
CA TYR A 174 17.87 7.21 -0.57
C TYR A 174 16.65 7.92 0.04
N PRO A 175 15.43 7.39 -0.14
CA PRO A 175 14.23 8.03 0.38
C PRO A 175 14.25 8.12 1.90
N SER A 176 13.82 9.27 2.43
CA SER A 176 13.42 9.39 3.83
C SER A 176 12.02 8.80 4.02
N ASN A 177 11.60 8.61 5.27
CA ASN A 177 10.23 8.18 5.56
C ASN A 177 9.19 9.31 5.45
N VAL A 178 9.55 10.47 4.91
CA VAL A 178 8.66 11.59 4.63
C VAL A 178 8.38 11.66 3.15
N LEU A 179 7.10 11.49 2.78
CA LEU A 179 6.59 11.55 1.42
C LEU A 179 5.86 12.89 1.20
N ARG A 180 6.14 13.56 0.10
CA ARG A 180 5.46 14.80 -0.29
C ARG A 180 4.74 14.55 -1.60
N PHE A 181 3.43 14.43 -1.50
CA PHE A 181 2.53 14.32 -2.65
C PHE A 181 1.41 15.31 -2.46
N ASP A 182 1.24 16.18 -3.43
CA ASP A 182 0.20 17.21 -3.40
C ASP A 182 -1.17 16.59 -3.66
N VAL A 183 -2.10 16.86 -2.76
CA VAL A 183 -3.49 16.43 -2.95
C VAL A 183 -4.08 17.27 -4.09
N ASP A 184 -4.67 16.60 -5.05
CA ASP A 184 -5.38 17.26 -6.13
C ASP A 184 -6.58 18.03 -5.54
N SER A 185 -6.51 19.37 -5.60
CA SER A 185 -7.58 20.27 -5.10
C SER A 185 -8.67 20.49 -6.15
N GLY A 186 -8.59 19.81 -7.29
CA GLY A 186 -9.36 20.11 -8.47
C GLY A 186 -10.71 19.40 -8.58
N LYS A 187 -11.44 19.78 -9.64
CA LYS A 187 -12.78 19.32 -10.03
C LYS A 187 -12.90 17.80 -10.29
N ASN A 188 -11.77 17.06 -10.28
CA ASN A 188 -11.71 15.63 -10.59
C ASN A 188 -11.86 14.74 -9.34
N ARG A 189 -12.17 15.30 -8.19
CA ARG A 189 -12.35 14.54 -6.96
C ARG A 189 -13.75 13.94 -6.92
N VAL A 190 -13.86 12.64 -7.19
CA VAL A 190 -15.14 11.89 -7.19
C VAL A 190 -15.56 11.41 -5.80
N HIS A 191 -14.65 11.45 -4.79
CA HIS A 191 -14.92 10.98 -3.45
C HIS A 191 -14.22 11.86 -2.39
N PRO A 192 -14.86 12.19 -1.25
CA PRO A 192 -14.25 13.00 -0.17
C PRO A 192 -12.96 12.40 0.40
N SER A 193 -12.88 11.08 0.51
CA SER A 193 -11.72 10.35 1.03
C SER A 193 -10.83 9.73 -0.07
N GLN A 194 -11.00 10.13 -1.33
CA GLN A 194 -10.20 9.62 -2.44
C GLN A 194 -8.71 9.85 -2.17
N LYS A 195 -7.95 8.75 -2.14
CA LYS A 195 -6.49 8.80 -1.98
C LYS A 195 -5.81 9.16 -3.31
N LEU A 196 -4.66 9.78 -3.18
CA LEU A 196 -3.86 10.20 -4.34
C LEU A 196 -3.21 8.98 -5.01
N VAL A 197 -3.54 8.76 -6.28
CA VAL A 197 -3.04 7.62 -7.06
C VAL A 197 -1.50 7.59 -7.09
N ALA A 198 -0.83 8.74 -7.27
CA ALA A 198 0.63 8.82 -7.32
C ALA A 198 1.33 8.35 -6.02
N LEU A 199 0.73 8.60 -4.85
CA LEU A 199 1.23 8.06 -3.58
C LEU A 199 1.11 6.53 -3.54
N LEU A 200 -0.05 6.00 -3.97
CA LEU A 200 -0.30 4.56 -3.99
C LEU A 200 0.63 3.86 -4.99
N GLU A 201 0.86 4.43 -6.17
CA GLU A 201 1.84 3.94 -7.14
C GLU A 201 3.26 3.88 -6.55
N TYR A 202 3.69 4.93 -5.82
CA TYR A 202 4.99 4.96 -5.16
C TYR A 202 5.13 3.78 -4.17
N LEU A 203 4.13 3.56 -3.34
CA LEU A 203 4.12 2.46 -2.37
C LEU A 203 4.10 1.09 -3.06
N ILE A 204 3.27 0.91 -4.10
CA ILE A 204 3.20 -0.31 -4.90
C ILE A 204 4.56 -0.63 -5.53
N ARG A 205 5.20 0.34 -6.20
CA ARG A 205 6.53 0.15 -6.80
C ARG A 205 7.61 -0.13 -5.76
N THR A 206 7.46 0.38 -4.54
CA THR A 206 8.42 0.15 -3.46
C THR A 206 8.39 -1.30 -2.96
N TYR A 207 7.22 -1.93 -2.88
CA TYR A 207 7.06 -3.22 -2.22
C TYR A 207 6.68 -4.38 -3.16
N THR A 208 6.45 -4.11 -4.44
CA THR A 208 6.06 -5.14 -5.43
C THR A 208 6.80 -4.99 -6.76
N ARG A 209 6.80 -6.08 -7.54
CA ARG A 209 7.21 -6.11 -8.95
C ARG A 209 5.99 -6.11 -9.87
N PRO A 210 6.13 -5.73 -11.15
CA PRO A 210 5.08 -5.97 -12.14
C PRO A 210 4.60 -7.44 -12.13
N GLY A 211 3.29 -7.64 -12.28
CA GLY A 211 2.65 -8.96 -12.23
C GLY A 211 2.41 -9.53 -10.83
N GLU A 212 2.92 -8.91 -9.75
CA GLU A 212 2.59 -9.30 -8.36
C GLU A 212 1.20 -8.76 -7.95
N THR A 213 0.58 -9.40 -6.96
CA THR A 213 -0.81 -9.14 -6.56
C THR A 213 -0.90 -8.21 -5.36
N VAL A 214 -1.65 -7.14 -5.51
CA VAL A 214 -1.99 -6.18 -4.45
C VAL A 214 -3.45 -6.40 -4.01
N LEU A 215 -3.68 -6.45 -2.71
CA LEU A 215 -5.01 -6.51 -2.09
C LEU A 215 -5.35 -5.17 -1.44
N ASP A 216 -6.55 -4.66 -1.73
CA ASP A 216 -7.20 -3.59 -0.98
C ASP A 216 -8.58 -4.07 -0.52
N ASN A 217 -8.70 -4.41 0.74
CA ASN A 217 -9.94 -4.97 1.29
C ASN A 217 -10.96 -3.91 1.73
N CYS A 218 -10.68 -2.62 1.50
CA CYS A 218 -11.58 -1.48 1.70
C CYS A 218 -11.34 -0.45 0.60
N MET A 219 -11.49 -0.88 -0.67
CA MET A 219 -10.99 -0.10 -1.81
C MET A 219 -11.71 1.23 -2.06
N GLY A 220 -12.89 1.44 -1.46
CA GLY A 220 -13.67 2.65 -1.64
C GLY A 220 -13.90 2.98 -3.11
N SER A 221 -13.41 4.13 -3.55
CA SER A 221 -13.48 4.57 -4.96
C SER A 221 -12.44 3.95 -5.90
N GLY A 222 -11.68 2.93 -5.49
CA GLY A 222 -10.79 2.14 -6.34
C GLY A 222 -9.43 2.81 -6.68
N SER A 223 -8.97 3.78 -5.91
CA SER A 223 -7.69 4.47 -6.21
C SER A 223 -6.48 3.51 -6.21
N THR A 224 -6.47 2.50 -5.34
CA THR A 224 -5.44 1.46 -5.31
C THR A 224 -5.48 0.60 -6.57
N GLY A 225 -6.67 0.26 -7.06
CA GLY A 225 -6.86 -0.47 -8.31
C GLY A 225 -6.34 0.30 -9.53
N VAL A 226 -6.66 1.60 -9.63
CA VAL A 226 -6.10 2.49 -10.66
C VAL A 226 -4.57 2.50 -10.61
N ALA A 227 -3.98 2.64 -9.41
CA ALA A 227 -2.53 2.61 -9.24
C ALA A 227 -1.91 1.25 -9.63
N CYS A 228 -2.61 0.14 -9.41
CA CYS A 228 -2.19 -1.19 -9.85
C CYS A 228 -2.17 -1.30 -11.37
N VAL A 229 -3.20 -0.82 -12.05
CA VAL A 229 -3.24 -0.76 -13.53
C VAL A 229 -2.06 0.03 -14.07
N HIS A 230 -1.83 1.26 -13.59
CA HIS A 230 -0.73 2.12 -14.04
C HIS A 230 0.66 1.50 -13.81
N THR A 231 0.76 0.60 -12.86
CA THR A 231 2.05 0.00 -12.47
C THR A 231 2.21 -1.44 -12.95
N GLY A 232 1.22 -2.01 -13.65
CA GLY A 232 1.24 -3.39 -14.17
C GLY A 232 1.21 -4.44 -13.04
N ARG A 233 0.41 -4.21 -12.00
CA ARG A 233 0.20 -5.16 -10.89
C ARG A 233 -1.19 -5.75 -10.98
N ARG A 234 -1.32 -7.02 -10.57
CA ARG A 234 -2.63 -7.62 -10.36
C ARG A 234 -3.29 -7.00 -9.13
N PHE A 235 -4.60 -6.90 -9.16
CA PHE A 235 -5.36 -6.25 -8.10
C PHE A 235 -6.54 -7.10 -7.64
N ILE A 236 -6.73 -7.20 -6.33
CA ILE A 236 -7.96 -7.69 -5.72
C ILE A 236 -8.50 -6.57 -4.85
N GLY A 237 -9.69 -6.06 -5.20
CA GLY A 237 -10.36 -5.00 -4.47
C GLY A 237 -11.67 -5.49 -3.84
N MET A 238 -11.94 -5.07 -2.60
CA MET A 238 -13.19 -5.37 -1.91
C MET A 238 -13.86 -4.08 -1.45
N GLU A 239 -15.18 -3.99 -1.66
CA GLU A 239 -16.00 -2.87 -1.21
C GLU A 239 -17.41 -3.36 -0.89
N GLN A 240 -17.96 -2.95 0.26
CA GLN A 240 -19.30 -3.35 0.66
C GLN A 240 -20.40 -2.38 0.18
N ASP A 241 -20.05 -1.10 0.04
CA ASP A 241 -20.98 -0.08 -0.43
C ASP A 241 -21.16 -0.19 -1.95
N GLU A 242 -22.39 -0.33 -2.38
CA GLU A 242 -22.73 -0.52 -3.80
C GLU A 242 -22.37 0.67 -4.67
N GLN A 243 -22.53 1.89 -4.15
CA GLN A 243 -22.25 3.12 -4.91
C GLN A 243 -20.73 3.28 -5.10
N TYR A 244 -19.94 3.05 -4.03
CA TYR A 244 -18.50 3.12 -4.12
C TYR A 244 -17.93 1.98 -4.95
N PHE A 245 -18.49 0.79 -4.86
CA PHE A 245 -18.11 -0.34 -5.71
C PHE A 245 -18.28 0.01 -7.20
N ALA A 246 -19.45 0.54 -7.61
CA ALA A 246 -19.68 0.95 -8.99
C ALA A 246 -18.76 2.09 -9.46
N VAL A 247 -18.40 3.03 -8.56
CA VAL A 247 -17.41 4.07 -8.85
C VAL A 247 -16.02 3.47 -9.07
N ALA A 248 -15.61 2.53 -8.22
CA ALA A 248 -14.32 1.86 -8.33
C ALA A 248 -14.20 1.07 -9.63
N GLU A 249 -15.23 0.26 -9.95
CA GLU A 249 -15.29 -0.54 -11.17
C GLU A 249 -15.10 0.34 -12.42
N ARG A 250 -15.88 1.42 -12.54
CA ARG A 250 -15.75 2.35 -13.66
C ARG A 250 -14.36 2.97 -13.76
N ARG A 251 -13.80 3.51 -12.65
CA ARG A 251 -12.51 4.19 -12.65
C ARG A 251 -11.35 3.25 -13.01
N ILE A 252 -11.42 2.02 -12.53
CA ILE A 252 -10.38 1.02 -12.83
C ILE A 252 -10.48 0.57 -14.28
N ALA A 253 -11.71 0.40 -14.82
CA ALA A 253 -11.91 0.10 -16.24
C ALA A 253 -11.39 1.22 -17.15
N GLU A 254 -11.74 2.49 -16.87
CA GLU A 254 -11.23 3.66 -17.59
C GLU A 254 -9.69 3.72 -17.58
N ALA A 255 -9.05 3.42 -16.44
CA ALA A 255 -7.59 3.37 -16.34
C ALA A 255 -6.99 2.23 -17.18
N ALA A 256 -7.64 1.06 -17.20
CA ALA A 256 -7.20 -0.08 -18.01
C ALA A 256 -7.32 0.17 -19.51
N GLU A 257 -8.39 0.83 -19.96
CA GLU A 257 -8.56 1.26 -21.35
C GLU A 257 -7.49 2.29 -21.77
N ALA A 258 -7.17 3.25 -20.89
CA ALA A 258 -6.16 4.26 -21.17
C ALA A 258 -4.72 3.70 -21.23
N ALA A 259 -4.48 2.54 -20.59
CA ALA A 259 -3.17 1.86 -20.54
C ALA A 259 -2.97 0.82 -21.67
N ALA A 260 -4.02 0.51 -22.44
CA ALA A 260 -4.02 -0.49 -23.51
C ALA A 260 -3.56 0.12 -24.84
#